data_87dc58b9ca4d9df25329c4c6ddd4d731
#
_entry.id   87dc58b9ca4d9df25329c4c6ddd4d731
#
_cell.length_a   1.000
_cell.length_b   1.000
_cell.length_c   1.000
_cell.angle_alpha   90.00
_cell.angle_beta   90.00
_cell.angle_gamma   90.00
#
_symmetry.space_group_name_H-M   'P 1'
#
loop_
_entity.id
_entity.type
_entity.pdbx_description
1 polymer ?
#
loop_
_entity_poly.entity_id
_entity_poly.type
_entity_poly.pdbx_seq_one_letter_code
_entity_poly.pdbx_strand_id
1 'polypeptide(L)'
;MALPLYAATLFVSAFILFLVQPMIGKMILPKLGGTPQVWNTCMVFFQTILLAGYAYTHFVSTRLRLKQQLLVHGTLILLPFLVLLPWKTWGLPLPEGPFNLTDWAPELGVNPIPSALYILLVIVGLPFFVVSTTAPLLQKWFSSTGHPAAKDPYFLYGASNLGSMLGLLMYPALIEPFCVLHSQALIWTGGFALLVVTVYACIAFVWQPAVVGHVEEPAANPAPTPEAAAKPVETGITAKASVSTGVKAGAPKLGSSIGLGQADDMTMLRRLKWIALAAVPSSMMLGITTHITTDLSPVPMIWLIPLTLYLLSFILVFARWPVVWTDEPHKLMVYIQPVAIAAMLLSDFMNLGHSYLKAAIFFDVTGFFFTTMVCHGELAKDRPSTKYLTEFYLMMSIGGMLGGMFNGLLAPNIPSLFEFPAAIVAACFLRPALTGAGW
;
A
#
# COMPACT_ATOMS: atom_id res chain seq x y z
N MET A 1 -11.79 20.23 8.15
CA MET A 1 -10.31 20.46 8.09
C MET A 1 -9.47 19.20 8.27
N ALA A 2 -9.86 18.20 9.08
CA ALA A 2 -9.07 16.98 9.26
C ALA A 2 -8.78 16.22 7.97
N LEU A 3 -9.79 15.93 7.17
CA LEU A 3 -9.67 15.11 5.98
C LEU A 3 -8.60 15.61 4.97
N PRO A 4 -8.64 16.89 4.52
CA PRO A 4 -7.61 17.36 3.56
C PRO A 4 -6.20 17.36 4.16
N LEU A 5 -6.04 17.63 5.46
CA LEU A 5 -4.74 17.56 6.12
C LEU A 5 -4.17 16.13 6.09
N TYR A 6 -4.95 15.12 6.47
CA TYR A 6 -4.52 13.72 6.44
C TYR A 6 -4.24 13.23 5.02
N ALA A 7 -5.11 13.59 4.05
CA ALA A 7 -4.91 13.21 2.65
C ALA A 7 -3.63 13.85 2.07
N ALA A 8 -3.39 15.14 2.35
CA ALA A 8 -2.17 15.82 1.91
C ALA A 8 -0.90 15.25 2.56
N THR A 9 -0.94 14.97 3.87
CA THR A 9 0.19 14.36 4.57
C THR A 9 0.52 12.98 4.02
N LEU A 10 -0.49 12.16 3.75
CA LEU A 10 -0.33 10.83 3.14
C LEU A 10 0.22 10.93 1.71
N PHE A 11 -0.26 11.89 0.93
CA PHE A 11 0.25 12.16 -0.41
C PHE A 11 1.74 12.55 -0.36
N VAL A 12 2.12 13.51 0.48
CA VAL A 12 3.53 13.94 0.62
C VAL A 12 4.42 12.81 1.08
N SER A 13 3.99 12.03 2.09
CA SER A 13 4.73 10.87 2.58
C SER A 13 5.00 9.87 1.47
N ALA A 14 3.98 9.48 0.73
CA ALA A 14 4.08 8.49 -0.33
C ALA A 14 4.88 9.02 -1.54
N PHE A 15 4.76 10.31 -1.85
CA PHE A 15 5.52 10.97 -2.91
C PHE A 15 7.03 10.88 -2.62
N ILE A 16 7.48 11.29 -1.44
CA ILE A 16 8.91 11.24 -1.08
C ILE A 16 9.42 9.81 -0.90
N LEU A 17 8.56 8.88 -0.46
CA LEU A 17 8.89 7.46 -0.35
C LEU A 17 9.28 6.85 -1.70
N PHE A 18 8.53 7.18 -2.76
CA PHE A 18 8.79 6.65 -4.10
C PHE A 18 9.85 7.46 -4.86
N LEU A 19 9.99 8.74 -4.56
CA LEU A 19 11.03 9.58 -5.15
C LEU A 19 12.45 9.14 -4.74
N VAL A 20 12.63 8.69 -3.50
CA VAL A 20 13.96 8.33 -2.98
C VAL A 20 14.53 7.06 -3.60
N GLN A 21 13.69 6.11 -4.00
CA GLN A 21 14.14 4.81 -4.50
C GLN A 21 14.99 4.93 -5.80
N PRO A 22 14.50 5.53 -6.88
CA PRO A 22 15.30 5.73 -8.09
C PRO A 22 16.48 6.69 -7.86
N MET A 23 16.33 7.70 -7.02
CA MET A 23 17.41 8.63 -6.68
C MET A 23 18.58 7.90 -6.02
N ILE A 24 18.33 7.09 -5.00
CA ILE A 24 19.36 6.29 -4.33
C ILE A 24 19.95 5.25 -5.28
N GLY A 25 19.12 4.57 -6.08
CA GLY A 25 19.59 3.66 -7.11
C GLY A 25 20.62 4.33 -8.03
N LYS A 26 20.32 5.54 -8.53
CA LYS A 26 21.22 6.32 -9.38
C LYS A 26 22.53 6.72 -8.66
N MET A 27 22.49 6.94 -7.36
CA MET A 27 23.68 7.26 -6.56
C MET A 27 24.59 6.06 -6.31
N ILE A 28 24.01 4.87 -6.10
CA ILE A 28 24.72 3.67 -5.66
C ILE A 28 25.22 2.84 -6.86
N LEU A 29 24.39 2.68 -7.89
CA LEU A 29 24.71 1.80 -9.04
C LEU A 29 26.07 2.10 -9.69
N PRO A 30 26.47 3.36 -9.96
CA PRO A 30 27.78 3.64 -10.55
C PRO A 30 28.96 3.23 -9.67
N LYS A 31 28.75 3.18 -8.34
CA LYS A 31 29.80 2.83 -7.37
C LYS A 31 29.95 1.32 -7.15
N LEU A 32 28.87 0.56 -7.34
CA LEU A 32 28.81 -0.88 -7.07
C LEU A 32 28.76 -1.74 -8.35
N GLY A 33 28.93 -1.13 -9.54
CA GLY A 33 29.06 -1.84 -10.80
C GLY A 33 27.79 -1.99 -11.63
N GLY A 34 26.68 -1.34 -11.28
CA GLY A 34 25.46 -1.20 -12.11
C GLY A 34 24.80 -2.53 -12.54
N THR A 35 25.09 -3.64 -11.83
CA THR A 35 24.57 -4.95 -12.18
C THR A 35 23.10 -5.11 -11.76
N PRO A 36 22.30 -5.95 -12.44
CA PRO A 36 20.94 -6.27 -12.04
C PRO A 36 20.86 -6.79 -10.60
N GLN A 37 21.88 -7.47 -10.10
CA GLN A 37 21.96 -7.96 -8.72
C GLN A 37 21.98 -6.82 -7.70
N VAL A 38 22.72 -5.75 -7.96
CA VAL A 38 22.75 -4.57 -7.07
C VAL A 38 21.38 -3.88 -7.07
N TRP A 39 20.74 -3.75 -8.23
CA TRP A 39 19.40 -3.20 -8.33
C TRP A 39 18.37 -4.04 -7.54
N ASN A 40 18.38 -5.35 -7.75
CA ASN A 40 17.48 -6.26 -7.00
C ASN A 40 17.72 -6.18 -5.50
N THR A 41 18.99 -6.05 -5.06
CA THR A 41 19.34 -5.84 -3.64
C THR A 41 18.72 -4.55 -3.09
N CYS A 42 18.79 -3.45 -3.85
CA CYS A 42 18.12 -2.20 -3.46
C CYS A 42 16.61 -2.38 -3.30
N MET A 43 15.96 -3.07 -4.25
CA MET A 43 14.52 -3.31 -4.19
C MET A 43 14.12 -4.17 -2.98
N VAL A 44 14.85 -5.26 -2.72
CA VAL A 44 14.63 -6.11 -1.54
C VAL A 44 14.84 -5.32 -0.24
N PHE A 45 15.84 -4.46 -0.18
CA PHE A 45 16.08 -3.58 0.97
C PHE A 45 14.87 -2.66 1.21
N PHE A 46 14.39 -1.94 0.20
CA PHE A 46 13.26 -1.03 0.35
C PHE A 46 11.98 -1.76 0.76
N GLN A 47 11.71 -2.93 0.20
CA GLN A 47 10.55 -3.74 0.59
C GLN A 47 10.67 -4.25 2.04
N THR A 48 11.86 -4.65 2.47
CA THR A 48 12.12 -5.11 3.85
C THR A 48 11.93 -3.98 4.86
N ILE A 49 12.45 -2.79 4.57
CA ILE A 49 12.28 -1.63 5.46
C ILE A 49 10.81 -1.16 5.47
N LEU A 50 10.12 -1.21 4.34
CA LEU A 50 8.68 -0.94 4.26
C LEU A 50 7.89 -1.89 5.17
N LEU A 51 8.18 -3.19 5.10
CA LEU A 51 7.56 -4.18 5.98
C LEU A 51 7.88 -3.91 7.45
N ALA A 52 9.14 -3.57 7.79
CA ALA A 52 9.52 -3.20 9.15
C ALA A 52 8.73 -1.99 9.66
N GLY A 53 8.49 -0.97 8.80
CA GLY A 53 7.66 0.19 9.13
C GLY A 53 6.19 -0.18 9.40
N TYR A 54 5.63 -1.09 8.62
CA TYR A 54 4.27 -1.58 8.82
C TYR A 54 4.15 -2.45 10.08
N ALA A 55 5.16 -3.29 10.37
CA ALA A 55 5.25 -4.06 11.60
C ALA A 55 5.35 -3.15 12.84
N TYR A 56 6.19 -2.11 12.78
CA TYR A 56 6.25 -1.08 13.82
C TYR A 56 4.89 -0.43 14.04
N THR A 57 4.21 -0.02 12.97
CA THR A 57 2.90 0.62 13.05
C THR A 57 1.86 -0.31 13.69
N HIS A 58 1.85 -1.57 13.29
CA HIS A 58 0.96 -2.57 13.88
C HIS A 58 1.25 -2.77 15.38
N PHE A 59 2.53 -2.92 15.75
CA PHE A 59 2.94 -3.06 17.14
C PHE A 59 2.53 -1.85 17.98
N VAL A 60 2.88 -0.64 17.54
CA VAL A 60 2.58 0.61 18.25
C VAL A 60 1.06 0.82 18.38
N SER A 61 0.31 0.59 17.31
CA SER A 61 -1.15 0.80 17.32
C SER A 61 -1.92 -0.22 18.15
N THR A 62 -1.36 -1.43 18.37
CA THR A 62 -2.01 -2.49 19.17
C THR A 62 -1.58 -2.49 20.63
N ARG A 63 -0.36 -2.04 20.95
CA ARG A 63 0.21 -2.10 22.30
C ARG A 63 0.16 -0.78 23.06
N LEU A 64 0.12 0.35 22.37
CA LEU A 64 0.18 1.67 22.99
C LEU A 64 -1.17 2.39 22.89
N ARG A 65 -1.49 3.17 23.93
CA ARG A 65 -2.62 4.10 23.90
C ARG A 65 -2.36 5.24 22.90
N LEU A 66 -3.41 5.84 22.35
CA LEU A 66 -3.30 6.87 21.30
C LEU A 66 -2.28 7.97 21.67
N LYS A 67 -2.34 8.56 22.87
CA LYS A 67 -1.37 9.58 23.31
C LYS A 67 0.07 9.10 23.32
N GLN A 68 0.31 7.83 23.70
CA GLN A 68 1.64 7.23 23.67
C GLN A 68 2.12 7.03 22.24
N GLN A 69 1.22 6.60 21.32
CA GLN A 69 1.54 6.49 19.89
C GLN A 69 2.00 7.85 19.33
N LEU A 70 1.25 8.94 19.64
CA LEU A 70 1.57 10.30 19.19
C LEU A 70 2.93 10.76 19.69
N LEU A 71 3.27 10.49 20.96
CA LEU A 71 4.56 10.87 21.55
C LEU A 71 5.71 10.04 20.96
N VAL A 72 5.57 8.71 20.94
CA VAL A 72 6.63 7.81 20.42
C VAL A 72 6.91 8.09 18.96
N HIS A 73 5.87 8.20 18.14
CA HIS A 73 6.07 8.48 16.72
C HIS A 73 6.51 9.93 16.45
N GLY A 74 5.97 10.88 17.20
CA GLY A 74 6.42 12.28 17.13
C GLY A 74 7.92 12.44 17.44
N THR A 75 8.45 11.67 18.40
CA THR A 75 9.90 11.64 18.66
C THR A 75 10.64 10.91 17.54
N LEU A 76 10.15 9.76 17.10
CA LEU A 76 10.77 8.94 16.06
C LEU A 76 10.95 9.71 14.74
N ILE A 77 9.97 10.51 14.34
CA ILE A 77 10.00 11.24 13.05
C ILE A 77 11.08 12.34 13.01
N LEU A 78 11.61 12.75 14.15
CA LEU A 78 12.70 13.73 14.22
C LEU A 78 14.09 13.08 14.08
N LEU A 79 14.22 11.78 14.38
CA LEU A 79 15.52 11.09 14.35
C LEU A 79 16.22 11.12 12.97
N PRO A 80 15.53 11.03 11.83
CA PRO A 80 16.19 11.16 10.53
C PRO A 80 16.96 12.46 10.33
N PHE A 81 16.61 13.54 11.02
CA PHE A 81 17.38 14.77 10.94
C PHE A 81 18.81 14.62 11.44
N LEU A 82 19.12 13.62 12.28
CA LEU A 82 20.49 13.31 12.69
C LEU A 82 21.37 12.90 11.50
N VAL A 83 20.80 12.33 10.44
CA VAL A 83 21.52 11.92 9.23
C VAL A 83 21.20 12.81 8.01
N LEU A 84 20.13 13.60 8.06
CA LEU A 84 19.69 14.41 6.92
C LEU A 84 20.24 15.85 6.96
N LEU A 85 20.62 16.36 8.13
CA LEU A 85 21.11 17.74 8.24
C LEU A 85 22.62 17.80 8.10
N PRO A 86 23.17 18.87 7.50
CA PRO A 86 24.59 19.05 7.27
C PRO A 86 25.32 19.54 8.53
N TRP A 87 25.30 18.73 9.57
CA TRP A 87 25.83 19.08 10.88
C TRP A 87 27.33 19.51 10.86
N LYS A 88 28.12 18.79 10.03
CA LYS A 88 29.55 19.06 9.91
C LYS A 88 29.82 20.46 9.32
N THR A 89 29.03 20.91 8.34
CA THR A 89 29.07 22.26 7.81
C THR A 89 28.70 23.30 8.84
N TRP A 90 27.94 22.93 9.87
CA TRP A 90 27.58 23.80 11.00
C TRP A 90 28.51 23.67 12.19
N GLY A 91 29.67 22.97 12.03
CA GLY A 91 30.68 22.80 13.05
C GLY A 91 30.39 21.80 14.15
N LEU A 92 29.39 20.93 13.96
CA LEU A 92 29.06 19.87 14.91
C LEU A 92 29.71 18.54 14.47
N PRO A 93 30.22 17.71 15.42
CA PRO A 93 30.89 16.44 15.13
C PRO A 93 29.90 15.31 14.77
N LEU A 94 28.95 15.60 13.90
CA LEU A 94 27.94 14.63 13.40
C LEU A 94 28.19 14.39 11.91
N PRO A 95 27.65 13.29 11.33
CA PRO A 95 27.84 12.95 9.92
C PRO A 95 27.51 14.11 8.98
N GLU A 96 28.25 14.21 7.89
CA GLU A 96 27.86 15.10 6.81
C GLU A 96 26.51 14.69 6.27
N GLY A 97 25.69 15.69 5.96
CA GLY A 97 24.30 15.54 5.57
C GLY A 97 24.05 14.62 4.37
N PRO A 98 22.83 14.62 3.87
CA PRO A 98 22.23 13.47 3.23
C PRO A 98 22.99 13.03 1.99
N PHE A 99 23.20 11.74 1.92
CA PHE A 99 23.68 11.08 0.71
C PHE A 99 25.12 11.41 0.28
N ASN A 100 25.99 11.82 1.24
CA ASN A 100 27.42 11.96 0.93
C ASN A 100 28.07 10.58 0.78
N LEU A 101 28.23 10.15 -0.49
CA LEU A 101 28.90 8.92 -0.88
C LEU A 101 30.34 9.16 -1.37
N THR A 102 30.87 10.37 -1.22
CA THR A 102 32.19 10.74 -1.77
C THR A 102 33.33 9.88 -1.21
N ASP A 103 33.27 9.55 0.07
CA ASP A 103 34.32 8.77 0.77
C ASP A 103 34.14 7.24 0.65
N TRP A 104 33.09 6.79 -0.06
CA TRP A 104 32.79 5.38 -0.22
C TRP A 104 33.36 4.84 -1.53
N ALA A 105 34.46 4.10 -1.44
CA ALA A 105 34.98 3.26 -2.50
C ALA A 105 34.90 1.81 -2.02
N PRO A 106 34.05 0.93 -2.63
CA PRO A 106 34.10 -0.49 -2.34
C PRO A 106 35.42 -1.06 -2.82
N GLU A 107 36.01 -1.97 -2.04
CA GLU A 107 37.17 -2.72 -2.50
C GLU A 107 36.82 -3.53 -3.75
N LEU A 108 37.58 -3.35 -4.83
CA LEU A 108 37.40 -4.06 -6.09
C LEU A 108 37.56 -5.57 -5.85
N GLY A 109 36.55 -6.35 -6.25
CA GLY A 109 36.56 -7.82 -6.17
C GLY A 109 35.76 -8.39 -4.97
N VAL A 110 35.18 -7.56 -4.12
CA VAL A 110 34.27 -8.01 -3.04
C VAL A 110 32.84 -8.11 -3.54
N ASN A 111 32.06 -9.06 -3.01
CA ASN A 111 30.64 -9.19 -3.32
C ASN A 111 29.92 -7.85 -3.06
N PRO A 112 29.27 -7.23 -4.08
CA PRO A 112 28.67 -5.91 -3.95
C PRO A 112 27.42 -5.88 -3.06
N ILE A 113 26.79 -7.04 -2.79
CA ILE A 113 25.50 -7.12 -2.05
C ILE A 113 25.62 -6.64 -0.61
N PRO A 114 26.57 -7.13 0.23
CA PRO A 114 26.73 -6.64 1.59
C PRO A 114 27.04 -5.15 1.66
N SER A 115 27.88 -4.67 0.73
CA SER A 115 28.23 -3.24 0.64
C SER A 115 27.02 -2.40 0.27
N ALA A 116 26.18 -2.85 -0.68
CA ALA A 116 24.94 -2.18 -1.03
C ALA A 116 23.98 -2.08 0.17
N LEU A 117 23.75 -3.19 0.88
CA LEU A 117 22.90 -3.22 2.06
C LEU A 117 23.39 -2.30 3.19
N TYR A 118 24.70 -2.29 3.44
CA TYR A 118 25.28 -1.41 4.46
C TYR A 118 25.11 0.07 4.10
N ILE A 119 25.43 0.45 2.86
CA ILE A 119 25.25 1.84 2.38
C ILE A 119 23.79 2.26 2.50
N LEU A 120 22.86 1.45 2.01
CA LEU A 120 21.43 1.72 2.07
C LEU A 120 20.95 1.90 3.52
N LEU A 121 21.42 1.04 4.42
CA LEU A 121 21.03 1.10 5.83
C LEU A 121 21.50 2.40 6.49
N VAL A 122 22.75 2.81 6.23
CA VAL A 122 23.35 4.00 6.84
C VAL A 122 22.75 5.29 6.27
N ILE A 123 22.58 5.36 4.96
CA ILE A 123 22.19 6.60 4.27
C ILE A 123 20.68 6.85 4.32
N VAL A 124 19.89 5.84 4.02
CA VAL A 124 18.45 5.99 3.80
C VAL A 124 17.59 5.12 4.71
N GLY A 125 18.19 4.15 5.40
CA GLY A 125 17.45 3.17 6.19
C GLY A 125 16.52 3.80 7.22
N LEU A 126 17.02 4.69 8.07
CA LEU A 126 16.23 5.35 9.09
C LEU A 126 15.20 6.34 8.50
N PRO A 127 15.56 7.25 7.58
CA PRO A 127 14.59 8.11 6.90
C PRO A 127 13.48 7.33 6.19
N PHE A 128 13.84 6.31 5.42
CA PHE A 128 12.88 5.49 4.69
C PHE A 128 11.96 4.69 5.62
N PHE A 129 12.51 4.13 6.71
CA PHE A 129 11.73 3.46 7.74
C PHE A 129 10.65 4.38 8.30
N VAL A 130 11.01 5.59 8.70
CA VAL A 130 10.06 6.55 9.30
C VAL A 130 8.99 6.97 8.30
N VAL A 131 9.36 7.27 7.06
CA VAL A 131 8.38 7.59 6.01
C VAL A 131 7.42 6.43 5.77
N SER A 132 7.92 5.18 5.76
CA SER A 132 7.11 3.98 5.52
C SER A 132 6.04 3.73 6.58
N THR A 133 6.25 4.18 7.83
CA THR A 133 5.29 4.05 8.92
C THR A 133 4.07 4.96 8.75
N THR A 134 4.21 6.06 7.99
CA THR A 134 3.26 7.18 7.96
C THR A 134 1.89 6.75 7.42
N ALA A 135 1.84 6.01 6.32
CA ALA A 135 0.58 5.69 5.65
C ALA A 135 -0.38 4.88 6.54
N PRO A 136 0.00 3.73 7.11
CA PRO A 136 -0.90 2.95 7.95
C PRO A 136 -1.17 3.62 9.31
N LEU A 137 -0.20 4.37 9.87
CA LEU A 137 -0.34 5.00 11.18
C LEU A 137 -1.30 6.19 11.12
N LEU A 138 -1.17 7.06 10.14
CA LEU A 138 -2.08 8.20 9.96
C LEU A 138 -3.50 7.76 9.65
N GLN A 139 -3.70 6.69 8.87
CA GLN A 139 -5.03 6.14 8.65
C GLN A 139 -5.65 5.61 9.94
N LYS A 140 -4.83 4.97 10.81
CA LYS A 140 -5.26 4.53 12.13
C LYS A 140 -5.62 5.71 13.03
N TRP A 141 -4.83 6.78 13.04
CA TRP A 141 -5.16 7.99 13.80
C TRP A 141 -6.39 8.70 13.24
N PHE A 142 -6.54 8.77 11.92
CA PHE A 142 -7.74 9.32 11.30
C PHE A 142 -9.00 8.56 11.71
N SER A 143 -8.94 7.23 11.83
CA SER A 143 -10.06 6.41 12.29
C SER A 143 -10.49 6.74 13.74
N SER A 144 -9.61 7.39 14.53
CA SER A 144 -9.90 7.83 15.90
C SER A 144 -10.41 9.26 15.97
N THR A 145 -10.56 9.96 14.84
CA THR A 145 -11.17 11.30 14.80
C THR A 145 -12.69 11.20 14.75
N GLY A 146 -13.38 12.23 15.21
CA GLY A 146 -14.84 12.33 15.10
C GLY A 146 -15.39 12.62 13.69
N HIS A 147 -14.55 12.53 12.65
CA HIS A 147 -14.95 12.85 11.28
C HIS A 147 -15.87 11.75 10.70
N PRO A 148 -16.96 12.09 9.97
CA PRO A 148 -17.88 11.08 9.40
C PRO A 148 -17.20 10.02 8.54
N ALA A 149 -16.15 10.39 7.79
CA ALA A 149 -15.37 9.48 6.96
C ALA A 149 -14.37 8.60 7.75
N ALA A 150 -14.18 8.83 9.06
CA ALA A 150 -13.29 8.05 9.91
C ALA A 150 -13.73 6.58 10.08
N LYS A 151 -15.02 6.29 9.81
CA LYS A 151 -15.56 4.93 9.85
C LYS A 151 -14.98 4.02 8.76
N ASP A 152 -14.52 4.59 7.65
CA ASP A 152 -13.90 3.86 6.55
C ASP A 152 -12.71 4.68 6.00
N PRO A 153 -11.53 4.62 6.67
CA PRO A 153 -10.35 5.42 6.30
C PRO A 153 -9.59 4.86 5.10
N TYR A 154 -9.96 3.69 4.58
CA TYR A 154 -9.24 3.01 3.50
C TYR A 154 -9.16 3.82 2.20
N PHE A 155 -10.10 4.73 1.94
CA PHE A 155 -10.02 5.63 0.77
C PHE A 155 -8.79 6.55 0.79
N LEU A 156 -8.23 6.83 1.98
CA LEU A 156 -6.98 7.59 2.11
C LEU A 156 -5.79 6.85 1.51
N TYR A 157 -5.87 5.52 1.37
CA TYR A 157 -4.88 4.73 0.65
C TYR A 157 -4.81 5.11 -0.84
N GLY A 158 -5.93 5.53 -1.44
CA GLY A 158 -5.93 6.10 -2.79
C GLY A 158 -5.09 7.37 -2.90
N ALA A 159 -5.17 8.29 -1.93
CA ALA A 159 -4.34 9.50 -1.89
C ALA A 159 -2.84 9.17 -1.73
N SER A 160 -2.53 8.19 -0.87
CA SER A 160 -1.17 7.67 -0.71
C SER A 160 -0.61 7.11 -2.03
N ASN A 161 -1.36 6.22 -2.70
CA ASN A 161 -0.91 5.62 -3.96
C ASN A 161 -0.80 6.64 -5.10
N LEU A 162 -1.66 7.68 -5.12
CA LEU A 162 -1.52 8.80 -6.07
C LEU A 162 -0.20 9.54 -5.83
N GLY A 163 0.16 9.79 -4.58
CA GLY A 163 1.46 10.36 -4.21
C GLY A 163 2.62 9.50 -4.67
N SER A 164 2.54 8.18 -4.44
CA SER A 164 3.53 7.19 -4.89
C SER A 164 3.71 7.20 -6.41
N MET A 165 2.61 7.15 -7.15
CA MET A 165 2.62 7.15 -8.62
C MET A 165 3.22 8.44 -9.18
N LEU A 166 2.84 9.59 -8.62
CA LEU A 166 3.38 10.86 -9.06
C LEU A 166 4.86 11.01 -8.69
N GLY A 167 5.28 10.60 -7.49
CA GLY A 167 6.69 10.58 -7.08
C GLY A 167 7.55 9.74 -8.03
N LEU A 168 7.04 8.59 -8.42
CA LEU A 168 7.69 7.68 -9.35
C LEU A 168 7.82 8.28 -10.77
N LEU A 169 6.73 8.83 -11.31
CA LEU A 169 6.69 9.37 -12.68
C LEU A 169 7.42 10.72 -12.80
N MET A 170 7.34 11.57 -11.78
CA MET A 170 8.01 12.87 -11.79
C MET A 170 9.53 12.76 -11.68
N TYR A 171 10.05 11.65 -11.13
CA TYR A 171 11.50 11.47 -11.06
C TYR A 171 12.16 11.53 -12.43
N PRO A 172 11.85 10.63 -13.39
CA PRO A 172 12.44 10.68 -14.74
C PRO A 172 11.98 11.84 -15.58
N ALA A 173 10.74 12.33 -15.37
CA ALA A 173 10.17 13.38 -16.20
C ALA A 173 10.67 14.79 -15.85
N LEU A 174 10.90 15.07 -14.57
CA LEU A 174 11.21 16.41 -14.08
C LEU A 174 12.47 16.46 -13.20
N ILE A 175 12.63 15.53 -12.26
CA ILE A 175 13.68 15.64 -11.26
C ILE A 175 15.05 15.28 -11.88
N GLU A 176 15.13 14.14 -12.52
CA GLU A 176 16.39 13.64 -13.08
C GLU A 176 16.95 14.52 -14.20
N PRO A 177 16.16 15.01 -15.18
CA PRO A 177 16.68 15.84 -16.26
C PRO A 177 17.12 17.23 -15.83
N PHE A 178 16.48 17.81 -14.80
CA PHE A 178 16.68 19.21 -14.42
C PHE A 178 17.47 19.42 -13.13
N CYS A 179 17.69 18.37 -12.33
CA CYS A 179 18.33 18.50 -11.03
C CYS A 179 19.57 17.59 -10.92
N VAL A 180 20.69 18.15 -10.50
CA VAL A 180 21.86 17.36 -10.11
C VAL A 180 21.57 16.59 -8.81
N LEU A 181 22.28 15.48 -8.57
CA LEU A 181 22.02 14.58 -7.43
C LEU A 181 22.01 15.30 -6.08
N HIS A 182 22.90 16.26 -5.89
CA HIS A 182 22.91 17.07 -4.66
C HIS A 182 21.61 17.88 -4.48
N SER A 183 21.12 18.51 -5.53
CA SER A 183 19.85 19.25 -5.47
C SER A 183 18.66 18.30 -5.26
N GLN A 184 18.69 17.10 -5.85
CA GLN A 184 17.68 16.08 -5.61
C GLN A 184 17.62 15.69 -4.12
N ALA A 185 18.79 15.49 -3.48
CA ALA A 185 18.87 15.18 -2.05
C ALA A 185 18.31 16.31 -1.18
N LEU A 186 18.59 17.57 -1.52
CA LEU A 186 18.03 18.74 -0.82
C LEU A 186 16.51 18.84 -1.00
N ILE A 187 15.98 18.64 -2.21
CA ILE A 187 14.54 18.62 -2.50
C ILE A 187 13.87 17.53 -1.65
N TRP A 188 14.46 16.33 -1.61
CA TRP A 188 13.94 15.24 -0.80
C TRP A 188 13.95 15.56 0.70
N THR A 189 15.05 16.14 1.21
CA THR A 189 15.16 16.57 2.61
C THR A 189 14.13 17.65 2.96
N GLY A 190 13.90 18.61 2.06
CA GLY A 190 12.83 19.59 2.19
C GLY A 190 11.43 18.96 2.20
N GLY A 191 11.20 17.97 1.35
CA GLY A 191 9.97 17.17 1.38
C GLY A 191 9.78 16.40 2.68
N PHE A 192 10.86 15.85 3.25
CA PHE A 192 10.84 15.21 4.56
C PHE A 192 10.53 16.22 5.69
N ALA A 193 11.12 17.39 5.66
CA ALA A 193 10.80 18.46 6.62
C ALA A 193 9.32 18.88 6.54
N LEU A 194 8.77 19.02 5.33
CA LEU A 194 7.34 19.26 5.11
C LEU A 194 6.49 18.12 5.69
N LEU A 195 6.90 16.87 5.48
CA LEU A 195 6.22 15.71 6.08
C LEU A 195 6.18 15.82 7.61
N VAL A 196 7.29 16.15 8.24
CA VAL A 196 7.37 16.33 9.70
C VAL A 196 6.36 17.39 10.17
N VAL A 197 6.35 18.55 9.52
CA VAL A 197 5.42 19.64 9.86
C VAL A 197 3.96 19.18 9.74
N THR A 198 3.60 18.51 8.65
CA THR A 198 2.23 18.05 8.42
C THR A 198 1.83 16.91 9.36
N VAL A 199 2.76 16.01 9.72
CA VAL A 199 2.50 14.96 10.75
C VAL A 199 2.27 15.60 12.12
N TYR A 200 3.07 16.59 12.51
CA TYR A 200 2.83 17.31 13.76
C TYR A 200 1.48 18.07 13.75
N ALA A 201 1.07 18.62 12.62
CA ALA A 201 -0.26 19.19 12.47
C ALA A 201 -1.36 18.12 12.66
N CYS A 202 -1.18 16.90 12.13
CA CYS A 202 -2.10 15.78 12.39
C CYS A 202 -2.09 15.37 13.86
N ILE A 203 -0.94 15.32 14.52
CA ILE A 203 -0.81 15.04 15.95
C ILE A 203 -1.56 16.10 16.76
N ALA A 204 -1.35 17.38 16.49
CA ALA A 204 -2.02 18.48 17.18
C ALA A 204 -3.54 18.39 17.02
N PHE A 205 -4.02 18.01 15.83
CA PHE A 205 -5.45 17.82 15.57
C PHE A 205 -6.06 16.70 16.42
N VAL A 206 -5.38 15.57 16.57
CA VAL A 206 -5.87 14.42 17.35
C VAL A 206 -5.66 14.63 18.86
N TRP A 207 -4.67 15.42 19.24
CA TRP A 207 -4.36 15.72 20.65
C TRP A 207 -5.43 16.55 21.32
N GLN A 208 -6.13 17.41 20.56
CA GLN A 208 -7.25 18.20 21.11
C GLN A 208 -8.31 17.22 21.60
N PRO A 209 -8.81 17.37 22.85
CA PRO A 209 -9.94 16.58 23.27
C PRO A 209 -11.07 16.89 22.29
N ALA A 210 -11.50 15.86 21.55
CA ALA A 210 -12.73 15.98 20.81
C ALA A 210 -13.75 16.53 21.80
N VAL A 211 -14.47 17.59 21.46
CA VAL A 211 -15.71 17.95 22.10
C VAL A 211 -16.65 16.79 21.76
N VAL A 212 -16.51 15.72 22.51
CA VAL A 212 -17.44 14.62 22.57
C VAL A 212 -18.67 15.24 23.18
N GLY A 213 -19.60 15.70 22.34
CA GLY A 213 -20.95 15.81 22.79
C GLY A 213 -21.22 14.48 23.46
N HIS A 214 -21.52 14.54 24.75
CA HIS A 214 -21.98 13.41 25.53
C HIS A 214 -23.12 12.76 24.76
N VAL A 215 -22.83 11.71 23.99
CA VAL A 215 -23.81 10.67 23.77
C VAL A 215 -23.85 9.99 25.13
N GLU A 216 -24.81 10.36 25.93
CA GLU A 216 -25.22 9.60 27.10
C GLU A 216 -25.31 8.16 26.62
N GLU A 217 -24.40 7.33 27.12
CA GLU A 217 -24.56 5.89 27.09
C GLU A 217 -25.94 5.64 27.71
N PRO A 218 -26.90 4.98 27.03
CA PRO A 218 -28.18 4.68 27.65
C PRO A 218 -27.86 3.97 28.96
N ALA A 219 -28.26 4.56 30.05
CA ALA A 219 -28.07 4.02 31.39
C ALA A 219 -28.44 2.53 31.33
N ALA A 220 -27.48 1.67 31.68
CA ALA A 220 -27.75 0.27 31.80
C ALA A 220 -28.97 0.09 32.66
N ASN A 221 -30.05 -0.44 32.09
CA ASN A 221 -31.22 -0.80 32.83
C ASN A 221 -30.77 -1.66 34.03
N PRO A 222 -31.13 -1.27 35.27
CA PRO A 222 -30.83 -2.13 36.42
C PRO A 222 -31.48 -3.49 36.16
N ALA A 223 -30.73 -4.53 36.41
CA ALA A 223 -31.20 -5.91 36.30
C ALA A 223 -32.55 -6.07 37.06
N PRO A 224 -33.55 -6.74 36.48
CA PRO A 224 -34.79 -6.99 37.18
C PRO A 224 -34.54 -7.89 38.38
N THR A 225 -34.92 -7.40 39.56
CA THR A 225 -34.92 -8.17 40.78
C THR A 225 -35.90 -9.36 40.63
N PRO A 226 -35.55 -10.55 41.07
CA PRO A 226 -36.42 -11.72 40.98
C PRO A 226 -37.39 -11.71 42.19
N GLU A 227 -38.60 -11.19 42.00
CA GLU A 227 -39.68 -11.57 42.93
C GLU A 227 -41.07 -11.47 42.30
N ALA A 228 -41.86 -12.48 42.63
CA ALA A 228 -43.31 -12.67 42.46
C ALA A 228 -43.77 -13.47 41.23
N ALA A 229 -43.94 -14.73 41.54
CA ALA A 229 -44.69 -15.72 40.75
C ALA A 229 -46.20 -15.44 40.65
N ALA A 230 -46.81 -15.98 39.61
CA ALA A 230 -48.18 -16.47 39.46
C ALA A 230 -49.30 -15.50 39.08
N LYS A 231 -49.84 -15.61 37.85
CA LYS A 231 -51.05 -16.38 37.53
C LYS A 231 -51.44 -16.21 36.06
N PRO A 232 -52.04 -17.24 35.43
CA PRO A 232 -52.44 -17.21 34.00
C PRO A 232 -53.88 -16.67 33.84
N VAL A 233 -54.15 -15.95 32.74
CA VAL A 233 -55.51 -15.77 32.24
C VAL A 233 -55.52 -15.87 30.71
N GLU A 234 -56.54 -16.57 30.28
CA GLU A 234 -56.88 -17.11 28.97
C GLU A 234 -57.21 -16.08 27.86
N THR A 235 -56.97 -16.57 26.64
CA THR A 235 -57.80 -16.49 25.43
C THR A 235 -58.56 -15.21 25.03
N GLY A 236 -58.34 -14.82 23.80
CA GLY A 236 -59.23 -13.95 23.04
C GLY A 236 -58.77 -13.65 21.62
N ILE A 237 -59.23 -14.46 20.68
CA ILE A 237 -59.17 -14.29 19.22
C ILE A 237 -59.96 -13.06 18.80
N THR A 238 -59.43 -12.22 17.91
CA THR A 238 -60.11 -11.76 16.68
C THR A 238 -59.21 -10.91 15.76
N ALA A 239 -59.26 -11.28 14.51
CA ALA A 239 -58.66 -10.58 13.36
C ALA A 239 -59.42 -9.28 13.03
N LYS A 240 -58.69 -8.27 12.57
CA LYS A 240 -59.17 -7.37 11.51
C LYS A 240 -58.01 -6.68 10.78
N ALA A 241 -57.94 -6.96 9.49
CA ALA A 241 -57.13 -6.25 8.51
C ALA A 241 -57.62 -4.81 8.33
N SER A 242 -56.69 -3.87 8.20
CA SER A 242 -56.99 -2.60 7.53
C SER A 242 -55.76 -2.20 6.67
N VAL A 243 -55.97 -2.24 5.40
CA VAL A 243 -55.14 -1.68 4.33
C VAL A 243 -55.18 -0.16 4.44
N SER A 244 -54.01 0.50 4.53
CA SER A 244 -53.88 1.90 4.17
C SER A 244 -52.66 2.11 3.26
N THR A 245 -52.97 2.38 2.04
CA THR A 245 -52.12 2.90 0.97
C THR A 245 -51.63 4.29 1.36
N GLY A 246 -50.33 4.43 1.55
CA GLY A 246 -49.64 5.70 1.72
C GLY A 246 -48.34 5.71 0.92
N VAL A 247 -48.41 6.17 -0.32
CA VAL A 247 -47.26 6.48 -1.16
C VAL A 247 -46.52 7.66 -0.53
N LYS A 248 -45.34 7.41 0.04
CA LYS A 248 -44.34 8.45 0.33
C LYS A 248 -43.14 8.25 -0.59
N ALA A 249 -42.90 9.29 -1.41
CA ALA A 249 -41.73 9.41 -2.26
C ALA A 249 -40.45 9.17 -1.46
N GLY A 250 -39.74 8.12 -1.78
CA GLY A 250 -38.47 7.80 -1.18
C GLY A 250 -37.37 8.66 -1.80
N ALA A 251 -36.67 9.41 -0.97
CA ALA A 251 -35.36 9.95 -1.33
C ALA A 251 -34.42 8.78 -1.74
N PRO A 252 -33.49 8.99 -2.68
CA PRO A 252 -32.61 7.93 -3.13
C PRO A 252 -31.74 7.45 -1.95
N LYS A 253 -31.90 6.21 -1.58
CA LYS A 253 -30.99 5.53 -0.65
C LYS A 253 -29.61 5.51 -1.30
N LEU A 254 -28.72 6.36 -0.79
CA LEU A 254 -27.30 6.31 -1.10
C LEU A 254 -26.80 4.89 -0.81
N GLY A 255 -26.19 4.28 -1.84
CA GLY A 255 -25.94 2.84 -1.95
C GLY A 255 -25.40 2.19 -0.68
N SER A 256 -25.89 0.99 -0.45
CA SER A 256 -25.46 0.08 0.61
C SER A 256 -23.94 -0.02 0.61
N SER A 257 -23.33 0.38 1.73
CA SER A 257 -21.89 0.25 1.96
C SER A 257 -21.47 -1.20 1.80
N ILE A 258 -20.59 -1.44 0.83
CA ILE A 258 -19.92 -2.71 0.62
C ILE A 258 -19.23 -3.12 1.93
N GLY A 259 -19.57 -4.30 2.46
CA GLY A 259 -18.72 -5.02 3.42
C GLY A 259 -18.85 -4.69 4.91
N LEU A 260 -19.84 -3.94 5.39
CA LEU A 260 -20.02 -3.71 6.83
C LEU A 260 -20.86 -4.77 7.57
N GLY A 261 -20.97 -5.98 7.01
CA GLY A 261 -21.85 -7.02 7.56
C GLY A 261 -21.25 -8.42 7.69
N GLN A 262 -20.02 -8.65 7.25
CA GLN A 262 -19.35 -9.92 7.57
C GLN A 262 -18.76 -9.85 8.97
N ALA A 263 -19.05 -10.87 9.79
CA ALA A 263 -18.43 -11.04 11.11
C ALA A 263 -16.91 -10.85 10.98
N ASP A 264 -16.33 -10.05 11.89
CA ASP A 264 -14.88 -9.75 11.96
C ASP A 264 -14.07 -10.99 12.39
N ASP A 265 -14.41 -12.17 11.85
CA ASP A 265 -13.69 -13.40 12.12
C ASP A 265 -12.32 -13.36 11.43
N MET A 266 -11.31 -13.00 12.22
CA MET A 266 -9.90 -13.00 11.79
C MET A 266 -9.32 -14.40 11.78
N THR A 267 -9.69 -15.18 10.76
CA THR A 267 -9.13 -16.52 10.55
C THR A 267 -7.73 -16.46 9.94
N MET A 268 -6.93 -17.49 10.18
CA MET A 268 -5.61 -17.61 9.54
C MET A 268 -5.73 -17.70 8.02
N LEU A 269 -6.78 -18.35 7.52
CA LEU A 269 -7.05 -18.46 6.07
C LEU A 269 -7.27 -17.09 5.44
N ARG A 270 -8.00 -16.18 6.11
CA ARG A 270 -8.22 -14.82 5.63
C ARG A 270 -6.91 -14.01 5.55
N ARG A 271 -6.04 -14.14 6.54
CA ARG A 271 -4.69 -13.54 6.53
C ARG A 271 -3.84 -14.06 5.37
N LEU A 272 -3.83 -15.38 5.17
CA LEU A 272 -3.12 -16.01 4.06
C LEU A 272 -3.68 -15.57 2.70
N LYS A 273 -5.00 -15.41 2.59
CA LYS A 273 -5.65 -14.85 1.38
C LYS A 273 -5.14 -13.44 1.09
N TRP A 274 -5.06 -12.57 2.08
CA TRP A 274 -4.52 -11.21 1.89
C TRP A 274 -3.06 -11.20 1.46
N ILE A 275 -2.24 -12.06 2.07
CA ILE A 275 -0.84 -12.24 1.68
C ILE A 275 -0.76 -12.70 0.22
N ALA A 276 -1.51 -13.72 -0.17
CA ALA A 276 -1.49 -14.27 -1.53
C ALA A 276 -1.97 -13.23 -2.57
N LEU A 277 -3.09 -12.52 -2.28
CA LEU A 277 -3.64 -11.48 -3.16
C LEU A 277 -2.69 -10.28 -3.35
N ALA A 278 -1.77 -10.02 -2.41
CA ALA A 278 -0.73 -9.01 -2.55
C ALA A 278 0.56 -9.57 -3.19
N ALA A 279 0.91 -10.83 -2.90
CA ALA A 279 2.14 -11.46 -3.40
C ALA A 279 2.10 -11.70 -4.92
N VAL A 280 0.97 -12.18 -5.44
CA VAL A 280 0.83 -12.49 -6.87
C VAL A 280 1.03 -11.27 -7.76
N PRO A 281 0.31 -10.14 -7.56
CA PRO A 281 0.56 -8.93 -8.36
C PRO A 281 1.98 -8.39 -8.22
N SER A 282 2.58 -8.46 -7.03
CA SER A 282 3.96 -8.02 -6.80
C SER A 282 4.96 -8.90 -7.54
N SER A 283 4.76 -10.22 -7.52
CA SER A 283 5.57 -11.16 -8.29
C SER A 283 5.41 -10.95 -9.79
N MET A 284 4.17 -10.82 -10.28
CA MET A 284 3.90 -10.57 -11.71
C MET A 284 4.53 -9.25 -12.19
N MET A 285 4.50 -8.20 -11.37
CA MET A 285 5.10 -6.91 -11.71
C MET A 285 6.61 -7.03 -11.99
N LEU A 286 7.33 -7.76 -11.17
CA LEU A 286 8.76 -7.99 -11.38
C LEU A 286 9.01 -8.99 -12.51
N GLY A 287 8.23 -10.07 -12.59
CA GLY A 287 8.32 -11.06 -13.64
C GLY A 287 8.11 -10.46 -15.03
N ILE A 288 7.07 -9.65 -15.23
CA ILE A 288 6.84 -8.96 -16.51
C ILE A 288 7.94 -7.95 -16.83
N THR A 289 8.49 -7.27 -15.81
CA THR A 289 9.62 -6.37 -16.00
C THR A 289 10.83 -7.11 -16.54
N THR A 290 11.17 -8.26 -15.95
CA THR A 290 12.26 -9.13 -16.40
C THR A 290 11.99 -9.65 -17.80
N HIS A 291 10.76 -10.14 -18.07
CA HIS A 291 10.36 -10.65 -19.39
C HIS A 291 10.52 -9.59 -20.49
N ILE A 292 9.99 -8.39 -20.28
CA ILE A 292 10.12 -7.29 -21.24
C ILE A 292 11.58 -6.85 -21.42
N THR A 293 12.40 -6.84 -20.39
CA THR A 293 13.79 -6.38 -20.47
C THR A 293 14.75 -7.42 -21.09
N THR A 294 14.39 -8.71 -21.10
CA THR A 294 15.18 -9.75 -21.81
C THR A 294 15.03 -9.65 -23.32
N ASP A 295 13.86 -9.23 -23.80
CA ASP A 295 13.57 -9.12 -25.23
C ASP A 295 13.87 -7.73 -25.81
N LEU A 296 13.98 -6.73 -24.96
CA LEU A 296 14.35 -5.36 -25.31
C LEU A 296 15.80 -5.09 -24.87
N SER A 297 16.52 -4.25 -25.60
CA SER A 297 17.72 -3.59 -25.09
C SER A 297 17.38 -2.94 -23.72
N PRO A 298 18.27 -3.04 -22.72
CA PRO A 298 17.97 -2.56 -21.36
C PRO A 298 17.71 -1.06 -21.38
N VAL A 299 16.46 -0.68 -21.56
CA VAL A 299 16.00 0.71 -21.43
C VAL A 299 15.87 0.97 -19.94
N PRO A 300 16.66 1.92 -19.36
CA PRO A 300 16.75 2.13 -17.92
C PRO A 300 15.42 2.59 -17.40
N MET A 301 14.32 2.41 -17.64
CA MET A 301 13.05 2.90 -17.07
C MET A 301 11.81 2.10 -17.45
N ILE A 302 11.99 0.97 -18.13
CA ILE A 302 10.83 0.17 -18.56
C ILE A 302 10.05 -0.41 -17.38
N TRP A 303 10.71 -0.63 -16.24
CA TRP A 303 10.09 -1.08 -15.00
C TRP A 303 9.05 -0.08 -14.43
N LEU A 304 9.11 1.19 -14.85
CA LEU A 304 8.14 2.20 -14.47
C LEU A 304 6.73 1.86 -14.94
N ILE A 305 6.58 1.24 -16.09
CA ILE A 305 5.25 0.93 -16.68
C ILE A 305 4.51 -0.08 -15.80
N PRO A 306 5.04 -1.29 -15.53
CA PRO A 306 4.36 -2.23 -14.63
C PRO A 306 4.12 -1.66 -13.23
N LEU A 307 5.07 -0.96 -12.65
CA LEU A 307 4.93 -0.38 -11.32
C LEU A 307 3.86 0.74 -11.30
N THR A 308 3.79 1.58 -12.33
CA THR A 308 2.75 2.60 -12.44
C THR A 308 1.35 1.97 -12.51
N LEU A 309 1.18 0.91 -13.29
CA LEU A 309 -0.08 0.18 -13.41
C LEU A 309 -0.45 -0.54 -12.11
N TYR A 310 0.55 -1.07 -11.40
CA TYR A 310 0.37 -1.64 -10.07
C TYR A 310 -0.18 -0.60 -9.07
N LEU A 311 0.41 0.59 -9.03
CA LEU A 311 -0.07 1.68 -8.17
C LEU A 311 -1.44 2.20 -8.62
N LEU A 312 -1.64 2.32 -9.94
CA LEU A 312 -2.92 2.74 -10.51
C LEU A 312 -4.05 1.80 -10.12
N SER A 313 -3.81 0.48 -10.10
CA SER A 313 -4.84 -0.48 -9.69
C SER A 313 -5.26 -0.28 -8.23
N PHE A 314 -4.34 0.02 -7.30
CA PHE A 314 -4.70 0.40 -5.93
C PHE A 314 -5.50 1.71 -5.86
N ILE A 315 -5.12 2.71 -6.67
CA ILE A 315 -5.88 3.96 -6.73
C ILE A 315 -7.31 3.67 -7.15
N LEU A 316 -7.52 2.90 -8.23
CA LEU A 316 -8.83 2.62 -8.78
C LEU A 316 -9.73 1.83 -7.82
N VAL A 317 -9.18 0.88 -7.06
CA VAL A 317 -9.98 0.02 -6.17
C VAL A 317 -10.22 0.62 -4.79
N PHE A 318 -9.36 1.52 -4.30
CA PHE A 318 -9.48 2.10 -2.95
C PHE A 318 -9.97 3.56 -2.97
N ALA A 319 -9.77 4.32 -4.05
CA ALA A 319 -10.26 5.68 -4.16
C ALA A 319 -11.79 5.73 -4.25
N ARG A 320 -12.36 6.84 -3.78
CA ARG A 320 -13.80 7.12 -3.91
C ARG A 320 -14.14 7.99 -5.13
N TRP A 321 -13.13 8.42 -5.84
CA TRP A 321 -13.21 9.23 -7.05
C TRP A 321 -11.98 8.94 -7.95
N PRO A 322 -12.08 8.89 -9.26
CA PRO A 322 -13.27 9.12 -10.11
C PRO A 322 -14.24 7.93 -10.16
N VAL A 323 -13.81 6.73 -9.76
CA VAL A 323 -14.63 5.50 -9.78
C VAL A 323 -14.82 5.00 -8.36
N VAL A 324 -16.06 4.71 -7.98
CA VAL A 324 -16.35 3.98 -6.75
C VAL A 324 -16.29 2.49 -7.07
N TRP A 325 -15.34 1.79 -6.43
CA TRP A 325 -15.19 0.36 -6.63
C TRP A 325 -16.35 -0.40 -5.99
N THR A 326 -17.19 -0.98 -6.83
CA THR A 326 -18.39 -1.75 -6.45
C THR A 326 -18.33 -3.13 -7.08
N ASP A 327 -19.36 -3.95 -6.84
CA ASP A 327 -19.41 -5.30 -7.39
C ASP A 327 -19.42 -5.32 -8.92
N GLU A 328 -20.07 -4.37 -9.59
CA GLU A 328 -20.16 -4.36 -11.07
C GLU A 328 -18.80 -4.08 -11.75
N PRO A 329 -18.03 -3.02 -11.40
CA PRO A 329 -16.69 -2.88 -11.93
C PRO A 329 -15.79 -4.07 -11.63
N HIS A 330 -15.91 -4.66 -10.42
CA HIS A 330 -15.11 -5.82 -10.07
C HIS A 330 -15.46 -7.05 -10.89
N LYS A 331 -16.73 -7.38 -11.06
CA LYS A 331 -17.19 -8.48 -11.94
C LYS A 331 -16.67 -8.32 -13.37
N LEU A 332 -16.71 -7.09 -13.91
CA LEU A 332 -16.17 -6.82 -15.23
C LEU A 332 -14.69 -7.20 -15.33
N MET A 333 -13.87 -6.82 -14.33
CA MET A 333 -12.45 -7.20 -14.31
C MET A 333 -12.26 -8.72 -14.23
N VAL A 334 -13.08 -9.41 -13.43
CA VAL A 334 -13.06 -10.89 -13.31
C VAL A 334 -13.44 -11.56 -14.64
N TYR A 335 -14.33 -10.97 -15.45
CA TYR A 335 -14.67 -11.49 -16.78
C TYR A 335 -13.56 -11.24 -17.81
N ILE A 336 -12.94 -10.07 -17.79
CA ILE A 336 -11.89 -9.70 -18.75
C ILE A 336 -10.58 -10.45 -18.49
N GLN A 337 -10.22 -10.68 -17.22
CA GLN A 337 -8.95 -11.28 -16.81
C GLN A 337 -8.57 -12.56 -17.60
N PRO A 338 -9.42 -13.61 -17.74
CA PRO A 338 -9.03 -14.82 -18.45
C PRO A 338 -8.79 -14.59 -19.93
N VAL A 339 -9.52 -13.66 -20.55
CA VAL A 339 -9.32 -13.28 -21.96
C VAL A 339 -7.98 -12.56 -22.10
N ALA A 340 -7.65 -11.66 -21.19
CA ALA A 340 -6.38 -10.94 -21.19
C ALA A 340 -5.18 -11.89 -20.94
N ILE A 341 -5.31 -12.83 -19.99
CA ILE A 341 -4.29 -13.86 -19.76
C ILE A 341 -4.13 -14.78 -20.99
N ALA A 342 -5.25 -15.21 -21.61
CA ALA A 342 -5.19 -16.04 -22.80
C ALA A 342 -4.53 -15.32 -23.97
N ALA A 343 -4.81 -14.02 -24.17
CA ALA A 343 -4.18 -13.21 -25.20
C ALA A 343 -2.66 -13.05 -24.95
N MET A 344 -2.25 -12.85 -23.71
CA MET A 344 -0.85 -12.78 -23.28
C MET A 344 -0.13 -14.10 -23.56
N LEU A 345 -0.67 -15.24 -23.12
CA LEU A 345 -0.09 -16.57 -23.35
C LEU A 345 -0.02 -16.93 -24.84
N LEU A 346 -1.05 -16.52 -25.61
CA LEU A 346 -1.06 -16.72 -27.05
C LEU A 346 0.01 -15.88 -27.75
N SER A 347 0.22 -14.63 -27.29
CA SER A 347 1.30 -13.77 -27.78
C SER A 347 2.67 -14.42 -27.59
N ASP A 348 2.92 -14.99 -26.42
CA ASP A 348 4.17 -15.70 -26.12
C ASP A 348 4.30 -16.98 -26.96
N PHE A 349 3.24 -17.77 -27.04
CA PHE A 349 3.23 -19.01 -27.83
C PHE A 349 3.49 -18.75 -29.33
N MET A 350 2.90 -17.67 -29.87
CA MET A 350 3.13 -17.26 -31.27
C MET A 350 4.46 -16.54 -31.49
N ASN A 351 5.26 -16.35 -30.44
CA ASN A 351 6.53 -15.62 -30.46
C ASN A 351 6.42 -14.23 -31.09
N LEU A 352 5.32 -13.53 -30.76
CA LEU A 352 5.05 -12.18 -31.30
C LEU A 352 6.13 -11.17 -30.93
N GLY A 353 6.83 -11.37 -29.83
CA GLY A 353 7.96 -10.53 -29.40
C GLY A 353 9.03 -10.36 -30.47
N HIS A 354 9.29 -11.39 -31.26
CA HIS A 354 10.29 -11.35 -32.32
C HIS A 354 9.89 -10.52 -33.54
N SER A 355 8.59 -10.54 -33.91
CA SER A 355 8.08 -9.86 -35.13
C SER A 355 7.28 -8.58 -34.82
N TYR A 356 6.60 -8.55 -33.68
CA TYR A 356 5.68 -7.48 -33.28
C TYR A 356 5.83 -7.12 -31.80
N LEU A 357 7.02 -6.72 -31.41
CA LEU A 357 7.39 -6.40 -30.03
C LEU A 357 6.40 -5.50 -29.30
N LYS A 358 5.92 -4.44 -29.94
CA LYS A 358 4.95 -3.52 -29.31
C LYS A 358 3.62 -4.21 -28.98
N ALA A 359 3.19 -5.15 -29.82
CA ALA A 359 1.97 -5.91 -29.59
C ALA A 359 2.15 -6.92 -28.44
N ALA A 360 3.32 -7.60 -28.37
CA ALA A 360 3.65 -8.49 -27.27
C ALA A 360 3.63 -7.74 -25.94
N ILE A 361 4.34 -6.62 -25.82
CA ILE A 361 4.35 -5.77 -24.62
C ILE A 361 2.92 -5.33 -24.26
N PHE A 362 2.09 -4.98 -25.23
CA PHE A 362 0.71 -4.56 -24.99
C PHE A 362 -0.12 -5.70 -24.36
N PHE A 363 0.00 -6.94 -24.87
CA PHE A 363 -0.71 -8.08 -24.30
C PHE A 363 -0.21 -8.44 -22.91
N ASP A 364 1.10 -8.42 -22.68
CA ASP A 364 1.72 -8.68 -21.39
C ASP A 364 1.26 -7.70 -20.33
N VAL A 365 1.37 -6.42 -20.62
CA VAL A 365 0.96 -5.33 -19.72
C VAL A 365 -0.55 -5.35 -19.47
N THR A 366 -1.36 -5.72 -20.48
CA THR A 366 -2.81 -5.84 -20.33
C THR A 366 -3.18 -7.03 -19.44
N GLY A 367 -2.58 -8.21 -19.66
CA GLY A 367 -2.78 -9.39 -18.82
C GLY A 367 -2.39 -9.14 -17.36
N PHE A 368 -1.26 -8.49 -17.14
CA PHE A 368 -0.81 -8.06 -15.83
C PHE A 368 -1.81 -7.10 -15.18
N PHE A 369 -2.22 -6.05 -15.87
CA PHE A 369 -3.10 -5.02 -15.31
C PHE A 369 -4.44 -5.59 -14.87
N PHE A 370 -5.13 -6.39 -15.71
CA PHE A 370 -6.40 -6.98 -15.33
C PHE A 370 -6.27 -8.00 -14.21
N THR A 371 -5.18 -8.76 -14.16
CA THR A 371 -4.90 -9.67 -13.04
C THR A 371 -4.70 -8.91 -11.74
N THR A 372 -3.93 -7.83 -11.79
CA THR A 372 -3.70 -6.95 -10.64
C THR A 372 -4.99 -6.30 -10.15
N MET A 373 -5.84 -5.84 -11.08
CA MET A 373 -7.17 -5.28 -10.76
C MET A 373 -8.08 -6.29 -10.05
N VAL A 374 -8.07 -7.57 -10.45
CA VAL A 374 -8.82 -8.62 -9.76
C VAL A 374 -8.29 -8.87 -8.36
N CYS A 375 -6.98 -9.06 -8.19
CA CYS A 375 -6.37 -9.30 -6.88
C CYS A 375 -6.58 -8.13 -5.92
N HIS A 376 -6.31 -6.90 -6.35
CA HIS A 376 -6.50 -5.72 -5.52
C HIS A 376 -7.99 -5.42 -5.28
N GLY A 377 -8.86 -5.74 -6.24
CA GLY A 377 -10.31 -5.65 -6.07
C GLY A 377 -10.82 -6.59 -4.98
N GLU A 378 -10.33 -7.84 -4.93
CA GLU A 378 -10.64 -8.79 -3.86
C GLU A 378 -10.12 -8.30 -2.51
N LEU A 379 -8.92 -7.71 -2.44
CA LEU A 379 -8.41 -7.07 -1.23
C LEU A 379 -9.32 -5.93 -0.76
N ALA A 380 -9.77 -5.08 -1.69
CA ALA A 380 -10.64 -3.96 -1.37
C ALA A 380 -12.03 -4.41 -0.90
N LYS A 381 -12.54 -5.54 -1.39
CA LYS A 381 -13.82 -6.14 -0.96
C LYS A 381 -13.71 -6.82 0.41
N ASP A 382 -12.57 -7.45 0.70
CA ASP A 382 -12.34 -8.20 1.94
C ASP A 382 -11.64 -7.36 3.04
N ARG A 383 -11.67 -6.02 2.92
CA ARG A 383 -11.10 -5.13 3.92
C ARG A 383 -11.82 -5.28 5.27
N PRO A 384 -11.08 -5.41 6.38
CA PRO A 384 -11.67 -5.57 7.71
C PRO A 384 -12.14 -4.24 8.29
N SER A 385 -12.76 -4.29 9.48
CA SER A 385 -13.06 -3.09 10.27
C SER A 385 -11.78 -2.32 10.66
N THR A 386 -11.92 -1.06 11.06
CA THR A 386 -10.80 -0.18 11.46
C THR A 386 -9.99 -0.73 12.64
N LYS A 387 -10.53 -1.69 13.40
CA LYS A 387 -9.83 -2.40 14.47
C LYS A 387 -8.61 -3.15 13.92
N TYR A 388 -8.75 -3.81 12.78
CA TYR A 388 -7.72 -4.65 12.14
C TYR A 388 -7.00 -3.96 10.98
N LEU A 389 -7.17 -2.66 10.81
CA LEU A 389 -6.61 -1.88 9.69
C LEU A 389 -5.09 -2.05 9.55
N THR A 390 -4.35 -1.94 10.64
CA THR A 390 -2.88 -2.06 10.62
C THR A 390 -2.41 -3.49 10.37
N GLU A 391 -3.18 -4.47 10.83
CA GLU A 391 -2.94 -5.89 10.53
C GLU A 391 -3.15 -6.19 9.04
N PHE A 392 -4.22 -5.66 8.45
CA PHE A 392 -4.49 -5.79 7.01
C PHE A 392 -3.33 -5.25 6.16
N TYR A 393 -2.86 -4.04 6.45
CA TYR A 393 -1.72 -3.47 5.74
C TYR A 393 -0.42 -4.23 5.98
N LEU A 394 -0.22 -4.77 7.19
CA LEU A 394 0.93 -5.63 7.48
C LEU A 394 0.89 -6.91 6.62
N MET A 395 -0.25 -7.59 6.52
CA MET A 395 -0.40 -8.79 5.69
C MET A 395 -0.17 -8.47 4.20
N MET A 396 -0.69 -7.36 3.71
CA MET A 396 -0.44 -6.89 2.34
C MET A 396 1.05 -6.61 2.11
N SER A 397 1.73 -5.99 3.06
CA SER A 397 3.17 -5.71 2.96
C SER A 397 4.02 -6.99 2.99
N ILE A 398 3.64 -7.97 3.81
CA ILE A 398 4.27 -9.31 3.79
C ILE A 398 4.10 -9.94 2.41
N GLY A 399 2.89 -9.91 1.85
CA GLY A 399 2.62 -10.42 0.51
C GLY A 399 3.48 -9.74 -0.55
N GLY A 400 3.51 -8.41 -0.56
CA GLY A 400 4.33 -7.63 -1.49
C GLY A 400 5.81 -7.99 -1.41
N MET A 401 6.35 -8.08 -0.18
CA MET A 401 7.75 -8.48 0.04
C MET A 401 8.02 -9.93 -0.44
N LEU A 402 7.13 -10.87 -0.13
CA LEU A 402 7.30 -12.27 -0.58
C LEU A 402 7.30 -12.40 -2.10
N GLY A 403 6.39 -11.67 -2.80
CA GLY A 403 6.39 -11.60 -4.26
C GLY A 403 7.68 -11.01 -4.82
N GLY A 404 8.18 -9.95 -4.18
CA GLY A 404 9.46 -9.33 -4.54
C GLY A 404 10.66 -10.23 -4.31
N MET A 405 10.72 -10.91 -3.15
CA MET A 405 11.80 -11.86 -2.82
C MET A 405 11.80 -13.08 -3.76
N PHE A 406 10.62 -13.57 -4.14
CA PHE A 406 10.52 -14.67 -5.10
C PHE A 406 11.24 -14.33 -6.41
N ASN A 407 10.96 -13.16 -6.99
CA ASN A 407 11.61 -12.72 -8.24
C ASN A 407 13.05 -12.24 -8.04
N GLY A 408 13.35 -11.57 -6.91
CA GLY A 408 14.68 -11.02 -6.67
C GLY A 408 15.73 -12.02 -6.22
N LEU A 409 15.32 -13.05 -5.46
CA LEU A 409 16.25 -13.99 -4.82
C LEU A 409 16.09 -15.44 -5.28
N LEU A 410 14.87 -15.92 -5.53
CA LEU A 410 14.62 -17.31 -5.89
C LEU A 410 14.68 -17.53 -7.40
N ALA A 411 13.97 -16.73 -8.16
CA ALA A 411 13.87 -16.87 -9.62
C ALA A 411 15.23 -16.87 -10.33
N PRO A 412 16.21 -16.01 -10.00
CA PRO A 412 17.52 -16.02 -10.66
C PRO A 412 18.32 -17.30 -10.47
N ASN A 413 17.94 -18.14 -9.49
CA ASN A 413 18.61 -19.42 -9.23
C ASN A 413 17.91 -20.61 -9.91
N ILE A 414 16.80 -20.38 -10.59
CA ILE A 414 16.04 -21.39 -11.33
C ILE A 414 16.43 -21.31 -12.80
N PRO A 415 16.87 -22.41 -13.46
CA PRO A 415 17.43 -22.37 -14.82
C PRO A 415 16.40 -22.09 -15.94
N SER A 416 15.24 -21.56 -15.65
CA SER A 416 14.20 -21.22 -16.63
C SER A 416 13.44 -19.99 -16.16
N LEU A 417 12.87 -19.19 -17.07
CA LEU A 417 11.99 -18.06 -16.76
C LEU A 417 10.64 -18.56 -16.20
N PHE A 418 10.71 -19.34 -15.12
CA PHE A 418 9.55 -20.02 -14.52
C PHE A 418 8.71 -19.06 -13.67
N GLU A 419 9.28 -17.96 -13.20
CA GLU A 419 8.67 -17.02 -12.24
C GLU A 419 7.40 -16.39 -12.79
N PHE A 420 7.37 -15.99 -14.06
CA PHE A 420 6.24 -15.34 -14.65
C PHE A 420 5.06 -16.31 -14.89
N PRO A 421 5.27 -17.48 -15.53
CA PRO A 421 4.23 -18.54 -15.60
C PRO A 421 3.71 -18.98 -14.24
N ALA A 422 4.57 -19.13 -13.23
CA ALA A 422 4.14 -19.52 -11.89
C ALA A 422 3.21 -18.48 -11.26
N ALA A 423 3.52 -17.18 -11.42
CA ALA A 423 2.67 -16.11 -10.93
C ALA A 423 1.31 -16.07 -11.65
N ILE A 424 1.26 -16.34 -12.95
CA ILE A 424 0.00 -16.44 -13.73
C ILE A 424 -0.86 -17.60 -13.21
N VAL A 425 -0.27 -18.79 -13.01
CA VAL A 425 -0.97 -19.95 -12.45
C VAL A 425 -1.54 -19.63 -11.07
N ALA A 426 -0.72 -19.02 -10.19
CA ALA A 426 -1.18 -18.59 -8.87
C ALA A 426 -2.33 -17.57 -8.96
N ALA A 427 -2.29 -16.64 -9.91
CA ALA A 427 -3.37 -15.68 -10.16
C ALA A 427 -4.68 -16.35 -10.57
N CYS A 428 -4.61 -17.41 -11.37
CA CYS A 428 -5.80 -18.18 -11.77
C CYS A 428 -6.47 -18.86 -10.56
N PHE A 429 -5.69 -19.38 -9.61
CA PHE A 429 -6.22 -19.97 -8.37
C PHE A 429 -6.83 -18.94 -7.41
N LEU A 430 -6.38 -17.70 -7.43
CA LEU A 430 -6.90 -16.63 -6.59
C LEU A 430 -8.15 -15.94 -7.17
N ARG A 431 -8.54 -16.30 -8.38
CA ARG A 431 -9.72 -15.74 -9.05
C ARG A 431 -10.99 -16.16 -8.33
N PRO A 432 -11.90 -15.22 -7.99
CA PRO A 432 -13.19 -15.58 -7.41
C PRO A 432 -14.05 -16.38 -8.39
N ALA A 433 -14.85 -17.33 -7.86
CA ALA A 433 -15.81 -18.05 -8.66
C ALA A 433 -16.90 -17.10 -9.21
N LEU A 434 -17.24 -17.23 -10.47
CA LEU A 434 -18.29 -16.43 -11.13
C LEU A 434 -19.70 -16.79 -10.68
N THR A 435 -19.87 -17.99 -10.11
CA THR A 435 -21.11 -18.46 -9.51
C THR A 435 -21.07 -18.13 -8.02
N GLY A 436 -21.98 -17.33 -7.51
CA GLY A 436 -22.07 -16.79 -6.15
C GLY A 436 -21.92 -17.74 -4.94
N ALA A 437 -21.26 -18.87 -5.12
CA ALA A 437 -20.77 -19.72 -4.06
C ALA A 437 -19.48 -19.08 -3.51
N GLY A 438 -19.57 -18.46 -2.34
CA GLY A 438 -18.42 -17.93 -1.62
C GLY A 438 -17.39 -19.05 -1.33
N TRP A 439 -16.13 -18.64 -1.24
CA TRP A 439 -15.05 -19.45 -0.71
C TRP A 439 -15.27 -19.72 0.78
#